data_f84d7a82e791377a1758b8a7c3ecd256
#
_entry.id   f84d7a82e791377a1758b8a7c3ecd256
#
_cell.length_a   1.000
_cell.length_b   1.000
_cell.length_c   1.000
_cell.angle_alpha   90.00
_cell.angle_beta   90.00
_cell.angle_gamma   90.00
#
_symmetry.space_group_name_H-M   'P 1'
#
loop_
_entity.id
_entity.type
_entity.pdbx_description
1 polymer ?
#
loop_
_entity_poly.entity_id
_entity_poly.type
_entity_poly.pdbx_seq_one_letter_code
_entity_poly.pdbx_strand_id
1 'polypeptide(L)'
;PLYNKKLISFILLSACACFFHVSSLLVLPLYFFNPYRINLPLYLCISLFGIFLVFFDWMNIISLISFIPDNMVQTKVLGYFLYSDTDVFNLKDCLGVLLRIPIIILLLLHLDILRRKNKYVILLLKIYIYGLLLFFLMVNTVPIVAGRMFEFFQIVEVVLFPLLIYCFPQKKIGYMCMLAFAITIFFFKTFKLLQ
;
A
#
# COMPACT_ATOMS: atom_id res chain seq x y z
N PRO A 1 -5.20 16.79 9.34
CA PRO A 1 -5.19 17.73 8.18
C PRO A 1 -5.85 17.12 6.95
N LEU A 2 -5.46 15.88 6.56
CA LEU A 2 -5.93 15.21 5.34
C LEU A 2 -7.46 15.04 5.32
N TYR A 3 -8.04 14.52 6.39
CA TYR A 3 -9.51 14.32 6.50
C TYR A 3 -10.28 15.65 6.44
N ASN A 4 -9.80 16.69 7.10
CA ASN A 4 -10.44 18.01 7.16
C ASN A 4 -10.02 18.94 6.02
N LYS A 5 -9.24 18.46 5.04
CA LYS A 5 -8.76 19.22 3.88
C LYS A 5 -7.99 20.51 4.25
N LYS A 6 -7.26 20.51 5.35
CA LYS A 6 -6.41 21.64 5.77
C LYS A 6 -5.08 21.57 5.01
N LEU A 7 -5.00 22.26 3.86
CA LEU A 7 -3.87 22.20 2.92
C LEU A 7 -2.55 22.62 3.57
N ILE A 8 -2.53 23.78 4.20
CA ILE A 8 -1.29 24.34 4.80
C ILE A 8 -0.73 23.38 5.84
N SER A 9 -1.57 22.92 6.78
CA SER A 9 -1.13 21.97 7.82
C SER A 9 -0.70 20.63 7.22
N PHE A 10 -1.31 20.21 6.12
CA PHE A 10 -0.93 18.98 5.43
C PHE A 10 0.44 19.11 4.76
N ILE A 11 0.68 20.21 4.03
CA ILE A 11 1.98 20.50 3.38
C ILE A 11 3.08 20.64 4.41
N LEU A 12 2.86 21.40 5.50
CA LEU A 12 3.86 21.57 6.56
C LEU A 12 4.25 20.22 7.18
N LEU A 13 3.27 19.38 7.53
CA LEU A 13 3.55 18.06 8.10
C LEU A 13 4.27 17.15 7.11
N SER A 14 3.88 17.19 5.84
CA SER A 14 4.56 16.41 4.79
C SER A 14 6.00 16.89 4.58
N ALA A 15 6.23 18.20 4.57
CA ALA A 15 7.56 18.77 4.48
C ALA A 15 8.43 18.38 5.68
N CYS A 16 7.91 18.49 6.91
CA CYS A 16 8.61 18.00 8.10
C CYS A 16 8.94 16.51 8.00
N ALA A 17 8.02 15.68 7.52
CA ALA A 17 8.25 14.26 7.35
C ALA A 17 9.34 13.97 6.30
N CYS A 18 9.47 14.80 5.25
CA CYS A 18 10.52 14.68 4.22
C CYS A 18 11.92 14.85 4.77
N PHE A 19 12.11 15.65 5.82
CA PHE A 19 13.41 15.78 6.49
C PHE A 19 13.88 14.45 7.10
N PHE A 20 12.96 13.61 7.55
CA PHE A 20 13.27 12.29 8.11
C PHE A 20 13.33 11.22 7.03
N HIS A 21 12.42 11.28 6.05
CA HIS A 21 12.34 10.26 5.03
C HIS A 21 11.74 10.81 3.72
N VAL A 22 12.53 10.76 2.63
CA VAL A 22 12.12 11.29 1.32
C VAL A 22 10.85 10.60 0.79
N SER A 23 10.63 9.32 1.12
CA SER A 23 9.42 8.59 0.72
C SER A 23 8.11 9.22 1.22
N SER A 24 8.16 10.14 2.20
CA SER A 24 6.97 10.87 2.65
C SER A 24 6.39 11.81 1.58
N LEU A 25 7.14 12.13 0.51
CA LEU A 25 6.61 12.82 -0.67
C LEU A 25 5.46 12.05 -1.33
N LEU A 26 5.47 10.72 -1.24
CA LEU A 26 4.41 9.86 -1.77
C LEU A 26 3.05 10.06 -1.07
N VAL A 27 3.04 10.75 0.07
CA VAL A 27 1.80 11.12 0.77
C VAL A 27 1.09 12.30 0.10
N LEU A 28 1.81 13.14 -0.65
CA LEU A 28 1.25 14.36 -1.26
C LEU A 28 0.01 14.11 -2.15
N PRO A 29 0.00 13.09 -3.04
CA PRO A 29 -1.17 12.79 -3.86
C PRO A 29 -2.42 12.43 -3.04
N LEU A 30 -2.26 11.95 -1.80
CA LEU A 30 -3.39 11.60 -0.94
C LEU A 30 -4.27 12.80 -0.58
N TYR A 31 -3.74 14.03 -0.69
CA TYR A 31 -4.53 15.23 -0.46
C TYR A 31 -5.74 15.33 -1.40
N PHE A 32 -5.60 14.85 -2.62
CA PHE A 32 -6.66 14.89 -3.64
C PHE A 32 -7.74 13.83 -3.38
N PHE A 33 -7.51 12.86 -2.51
CA PHE A 33 -8.52 11.85 -2.20
C PHE A 33 -9.69 12.46 -1.44
N ASN A 34 -10.91 12.18 -1.91
CA ASN A 34 -12.11 12.58 -1.19
C ASN A 34 -12.30 11.65 0.04
N PRO A 35 -12.30 12.17 1.28
CA PRO A 35 -12.38 11.33 2.48
C PRO A 35 -13.81 10.80 2.76
N TYR A 36 -14.82 11.35 2.08
CA TYR A 36 -16.24 11.06 2.40
C TYR A 36 -16.90 10.10 1.42
N ARG A 37 -16.44 10.07 0.17
CA ARG A 37 -17.05 9.29 -0.92
C ARG A 37 -16.02 8.37 -1.55
N ILE A 38 -16.45 7.15 -1.87
CA ILE A 38 -15.68 6.17 -2.61
C ILE A 38 -16.53 5.68 -3.78
N ASN A 39 -15.90 5.56 -4.94
CA ASN A 39 -16.49 4.90 -6.10
C ASN A 39 -16.13 3.41 -6.00
N LEU A 40 -17.04 2.61 -5.43
CA LEU A 40 -16.80 1.20 -5.14
C LEU A 40 -16.29 0.42 -6.36
N PRO A 41 -16.96 0.46 -7.54
CA PRO A 41 -16.49 -0.30 -8.70
C PRO A 41 -15.09 0.12 -9.14
N LEU A 42 -14.77 1.42 -9.10
CA LEU A 42 -13.43 1.92 -9.46
C LEU A 42 -12.36 1.32 -8.55
N TYR A 43 -12.56 1.33 -7.23
CA TYR A 43 -11.57 0.83 -6.28
C TYR A 43 -11.46 -0.70 -6.28
N LEU A 44 -12.54 -1.42 -6.59
CA LEU A 44 -12.50 -2.86 -6.87
C LEU A 44 -11.69 -3.14 -8.14
N CYS A 45 -11.94 -2.41 -9.22
CA CYS A 45 -11.16 -2.55 -10.46
C CYS A 45 -9.67 -2.25 -10.23
N ILE A 46 -9.34 -1.18 -9.49
CA ILE A 46 -7.93 -0.84 -9.17
C ILE A 46 -7.28 -1.98 -8.38
N SER A 47 -7.97 -2.55 -7.39
CA SER A 47 -7.43 -3.63 -6.55
C SER A 47 -7.19 -4.91 -7.36
N LEU A 48 -8.08 -5.24 -8.31
CA LEU A 48 -7.93 -6.39 -9.19
C LEU A 48 -6.89 -6.13 -10.29
N PHE A 49 -6.85 -4.91 -10.84
CA PHE A 49 -5.87 -4.51 -11.84
C PHE A 49 -4.44 -4.57 -11.29
N GLY A 50 -4.24 -4.31 -10.00
CA GLY A 50 -2.96 -4.49 -9.34
C GLY A 50 -2.41 -5.91 -9.48
N ILE A 51 -3.28 -6.94 -9.43
CA ILE A 51 -2.86 -8.35 -9.67
C ILE A 51 -2.32 -8.50 -11.10
N PHE A 52 -3.01 -7.89 -12.07
CA PHE A 52 -2.60 -7.94 -13.47
C PHE A 52 -1.23 -7.29 -13.69
N LEU A 53 -0.95 -6.17 -13.02
CA LEU A 53 0.33 -5.47 -13.13
C LEU A 53 1.53 -6.31 -12.68
N VAL A 54 1.35 -7.27 -11.79
CA VAL A 54 2.44 -8.19 -11.36
C VAL A 54 2.97 -9.03 -12.53
N PHE A 55 2.11 -9.35 -13.50
CA PHE A 55 2.46 -10.20 -14.65
C PHE A 55 3.02 -9.43 -15.85
N PHE A 56 3.01 -8.08 -15.78
CA PHE A 56 3.46 -7.22 -16.87
C PHE A 56 4.59 -6.30 -16.39
N ASP A 57 5.67 -6.29 -17.12
CA ASP A 57 6.78 -5.35 -16.90
C ASP A 57 6.44 -4.02 -17.59
N TRP A 58 5.61 -3.21 -16.90
CA TRP A 58 4.99 -2.00 -17.47
C TRP A 58 5.90 -0.79 -17.52
N MET A 59 6.87 -0.71 -16.61
CA MET A 59 7.66 0.50 -16.46
C MET A 59 9.14 0.19 -16.56
N ASN A 60 9.72 0.59 -17.68
CA ASN A 60 11.17 0.74 -17.73
C ASN A 60 11.54 2.03 -16.98
N ILE A 61 11.55 1.94 -15.62
CA ILE A 61 11.88 3.09 -14.75
C ILE A 61 13.29 3.61 -15.05
N ILE A 62 14.18 2.75 -15.54
CA ILE A 62 15.55 3.12 -15.93
C ILE A 62 15.51 4.21 -17.02
N SER A 63 14.59 4.13 -17.97
CA SER A 63 14.44 5.17 -19.00
C SER A 63 13.92 6.50 -18.44
N LEU A 64 13.13 6.46 -17.36
CA LEU A 64 12.65 7.69 -16.70
C LEU A 64 13.75 8.35 -15.87
N ILE A 65 14.69 7.59 -15.32
CA ILE A 65 15.82 8.11 -14.55
C ILE A 65 16.78 8.90 -15.44
N SER A 66 16.91 8.54 -16.72
CA SER A 66 17.76 9.26 -17.67
C SER A 66 17.33 10.71 -17.91
N PHE A 67 16.08 11.07 -17.57
CA PHE A 67 15.59 12.46 -17.65
C PHE A 67 15.93 13.30 -16.42
N ILE A 68 16.52 12.71 -15.36
CA ILE A 68 16.92 13.46 -14.16
C ILE A 68 18.28 14.11 -14.43
N PRO A 69 18.38 15.45 -14.46
CA PRO A 69 19.60 16.16 -14.86
C PRO A 69 20.72 16.12 -13.79
N ASP A 70 20.44 15.65 -12.58
CA ASP A 70 21.40 15.64 -11.47
C ASP A 70 22.11 14.29 -11.37
N ASN A 71 23.42 14.27 -11.70
CA ASN A 71 24.25 13.08 -11.66
C ASN A 71 24.29 12.42 -10.27
N MET A 72 24.17 13.19 -9.19
CA MET A 72 24.24 12.68 -7.81
C MET A 72 22.96 11.90 -7.45
N VAL A 73 21.78 12.41 -7.84
CA VAL A 73 20.50 11.74 -7.63
C VAL A 73 20.42 10.51 -8.54
N GLN A 74 20.84 10.66 -9.81
CA GLN A 74 20.90 9.58 -10.78
C GLN A 74 21.80 8.44 -10.28
N THR A 75 22.99 8.71 -9.76
CA THR A 75 23.92 7.69 -9.23
C THR A 75 23.31 6.95 -8.03
N LYS A 76 22.66 7.67 -7.10
CA LYS A 76 22.01 7.03 -5.95
C LYS A 76 20.83 6.14 -6.38
N VAL A 77 20.02 6.62 -7.30
CA VAL A 77 18.88 5.86 -7.81
C VAL A 77 19.37 4.64 -8.58
N LEU A 78 20.34 4.81 -9.49
CA LEU A 78 20.99 3.69 -10.20
C LEU A 78 21.63 2.68 -9.23
N GLY A 79 22.23 3.14 -8.12
CA GLY A 79 22.74 2.26 -7.08
C GLY A 79 21.67 1.33 -6.52
N TYR A 80 20.46 1.83 -6.27
CA TYR A 80 19.33 0.98 -5.84
C TYR A 80 18.93 -0.04 -6.90
N PHE A 81 19.02 0.30 -8.18
CA PHE A 81 18.72 -0.64 -9.28
C PHE A 81 19.81 -1.70 -9.44
N LEU A 82 21.07 -1.32 -9.39
CA LEU A 82 22.20 -2.24 -9.50
C LEU A 82 22.25 -3.25 -8.34
N TYR A 83 21.88 -2.81 -7.12
CA TYR A 83 21.73 -3.73 -5.99
C TYR A 83 20.51 -4.66 -6.10
N SER A 84 19.49 -4.26 -6.88
CA SER A 84 18.29 -5.08 -7.10
C SER A 84 18.48 -6.18 -8.16
N ASP A 85 19.49 -6.07 -9.03
CA ASP A 85 19.78 -7.10 -10.04
C ASP A 85 20.20 -8.46 -9.43
N THR A 86 20.58 -8.49 -8.14
CA THR A 86 20.88 -9.72 -7.42
C THR A 86 19.66 -10.37 -6.78
N ASP A 87 18.59 -9.60 -6.53
CA ASP A 87 17.35 -10.10 -5.98
C ASP A 87 16.31 -10.25 -7.09
N VAL A 88 16.38 -11.40 -7.79
CA VAL A 88 15.37 -11.83 -8.74
C VAL A 88 14.00 -11.74 -8.05
N PHE A 89 13.07 -11.00 -8.68
CA PHE A 89 11.66 -10.95 -8.29
C PHE A 89 11.18 -12.34 -7.88
N ASN A 90 10.90 -12.51 -6.59
CA ASN A 90 10.40 -13.77 -6.08
C ASN A 90 8.89 -13.67 -5.92
N LEU A 91 8.13 -14.54 -6.63
CA LEU A 91 6.67 -14.61 -6.52
C LEU A 91 6.22 -14.74 -5.06
N LYS A 92 7.05 -15.34 -4.19
CA LYS A 92 6.79 -15.45 -2.75
C LYS A 92 6.66 -14.08 -2.07
N ASP A 93 7.41 -13.07 -2.51
CA ASP A 93 7.33 -11.71 -1.94
C ASP A 93 6.00 -11.05 -2.25
N CYS A 94 5.45 -11.32 -3.43
CA CYS A 94 4.12 -10.86 -3.82
C CYS A 94 2.99 -11.61 -3.13
N LEU A 95 3.18 -12.88 -2.79
CA LEU A 95 2.12 -13.71 -2.23
C LEU A 95 1.56 -13.09 -0.93
N GLY A 96 2.45 -12.58 -0.06
CA GLY A 96 2.05 -11.89 1.17
C GLY A 96 1.20 -10.63 0.90
N VAL A 97 1.46 -9.93 -0.20
CA VAL A 97 0.69 -8.74 -0.60
C VAL A 97 -0.60 -9.14 -1.29
N LEU A 98 -0.58 -10.16 -2.15
CA LEU A 98 -1.75 -10.69 -2.84
C LEU A 98 -2.81 -11.21 -1.86
N LEU A 99 -2.41 -11.85 -0.77
CA LEU A 99 -3.32 -12.32 0.30
C LEU A 99 -4.12 -11.19 0.96
N ARG A 100 -3.70 -9.94 0.82
CA ARG A 100 -4.42 -8.78 1.36
C ARG A 100 -5.56 -8.32 0.48
N ILE A 101 -5.55 -8.66 -0.81
CA ILE A 101 -6.59 -8.23 -1.76
C ILE A 101 -7.98 -8.76 -1.37
N PRO A 102 -8.18 -10.06 -1.04
CA PRO A 102 -9.47 -10.55 -0.56
C PRO A 102 -10.01 -9.78 0.64
N ILE A 103 -9.13 -9.38 1.55
CA ILE A 103 -9.50 -8.60 2.73
C ILE A 103 -9.99 -7.21 2.34
N ILE A 104 -9.29 -6.55 1.42
CA ILE A 104 -9.71 -5.24 0.92
C ILE A 104 -11.08 -5.34 0.24
N ILE A 105 -11.27 -6.35 -0.60
CA ILE A 105 -12.56 -6.60 -1.25
C ILE A 105 -13.65 -6.78 -0.21
N LEU A 106 -13.41 -7.59 0.82
CA LEU A 106 -14.35 -7.81 1.92
C LEU A 106 -14.70 -6.50 2.65
N LEU A 107 -13.70 -5.68 2.97
CA LEU A 107 -13.88 -4.37 3.61
C LEU A 107 -14.64 -3.40 2.70
N LEU A 108 -14.37 -3.40 1.40
CA LEU A 108 -15.08 -2.57 0.42
C LEU A 108 -16.56 -2.97 0.29
N LEU A 109 -16.86 -4.27 0.27
CA LEU A 109 -18.23 -4.78 0.18
C LEU A 109 -19.07 -4.44 1.43
N HIS A 110 -18.43 -4.37 2.62
CA HIS A 110 -19.12 -4.05 3.88
C HIS A 110 -18.94 -2.58 4.31
N LEU A 111 -18.60 -1.71 3.39
CA LEU A 111 -18.25 -0.31 3.67
C LEU A 111 -19.33 0.45 4.45
N ASP A 112 -20.61 0.22 4.16
CA ASP A 112 -21.72 0.92 4.83
C ASP A 112 -21.79 0.60 6.33
N ILE A 113 -21.50 -0.64 6.70
CA ILE A 113 -21.42 -1.07 8.10
C ILE A 113 -20.21 -0.43 8.78
N LEU A 114 -19.07 -0.45 8.09
CA LEU A 114 -17.79 0.02 8.61
C LEU A 114 -17.77 1.54 8.82
N ARG A 115 -18.42 2.31 7.95
CA ARG A 115 -18.56 3.78 8.09
C ARG A 115 -19.27 4.18 9.38
N ARG A 116 -20.25 3.39 9.83
CA ARG A 116 -20.95 3.61 11.11
C ARG A 116 -20.05 3.38 12.31
N LYS A 117 -19.00 2.56 12.17
CA LYS A 117 -18.04 2.23 13.24
C LYS A 117 -16.83 3.16 13.25
N ASN A 118 -16.35 3.55 12.08
CA ASN A 118 -15.19 4.42 11.95
C ASN A 118 -15.38 5.39 10.77
N LYS A 119 -15.48 6.67 11.08
CA LYS A 119 -15.64 7.74 10.06
C LYS A 119 -14.46 7.86 9.10
N TYR A 120 -13.28 7.38 9.49
CA TYR A 120 -12.08 7.49 8.68
C TYR A 120 -11.89 6.30 7.73
N VAL A 121 -12.73 5.27 7.78
CA VAL A 121 -12.53 4.01 7.06
C VAL A 121 -12.37 4.21 5.55
N ILE A 122 -13.12 5.13 4.94
CA ILE A 122 -13.02 5.43 3.51
C ILE A 122 -11.61 5.95 3.17
N LEU A 123 -11.12 6.90 3.96
CA LEU A 123 -9.81 7.48 3.73
C LEU A 123 -8.71 6.44 3.94
N LEU A 124 -8.80 5.65 5.01
CA LEU A 124 -7.82 4.59 5.31
C LEU A 124 -7.78 3.53 4.22
N LEU A 125 -8.93 3.08 3.70
CA LEU A 125 -8.99 2.14 2.58
C LEU A 125 -8.35 2.71 1.32
N LYS A 126 -8.59 3.99 1.01
CA LYS A 126 -7.97 4.65 -0.15
C LYS A 126 -6.45 4.73 -0.01
N ILE A 127 -5.95 5.10 1.17
CA ILE A 127 -4.51 5.13 1.47
C ILE A 127 -3.91 3.74 1.28
N TYR A 128 -4.60 2.71 1.77
CA TYR A 128 -4.13 1.34 1.67
C TYR A 128 -4.09 0.83 0.22
N ILE A 129 -5.17 1.06 -0.55
CA ILE A 129 -5.24 0.68 -1.97
C ILE A 129 -4.21 1.45 -2.80
N TYR A 130 -3.97 2.73 -2.47
CA TYR A 130 -2.91 3.51 -3.09
C TYR A 130 -1.51 2.91 -2.84
N GLY A 131 -1.21 2.51 -1.60
CA GLY A 131 0.04 1.82 -1.28
C GLY A 131 0.21 0.51 -2.03
N LEU A 132 -0.88 -0.28 -2.17
CA LEU A 132 -0.88 -1.50 -2.98
C LEU A 132 -0.62 -1.22 -4.46
N LEU A 133 -1.27 -0.20 -5.01
CA LEU A 133 -1.07 0.18 -6.41
C LEU A 133 0.39 0.55 -6.67
N LEU A 134 1.00 1.36 -5.78
CA LEU A 134 2.42 1.71 -5.87
C LEU A 134 3.32 0.46 -5.81
N PHE A 135 3.01 -0.47 -4.91
CA PHE A 135 3.75 -1.73 -4.84
C PHE A 135 3.69 -2.50 -6.16
N PHE A 136 2.51 -2.73 -6.70
CA PHE A 136 2.34 -3.49 -7.93
C PHE A 136 2.95 -2.81 -9.17
N LEU A 137 2.98 -1.48 -9.20
CA LEU A 137 3.64 -0.72 -10.27
C LEU A 137 5.15 -0.86 -10.25
N MET A 138 5.76 -1.03 -9.06
CA MET A 138 7.21 -0.97 -8.91
C MET A 138 7.86 -2.32 -8.61
N VAL A 139 7.08 -3.35 -8.26
CA VAL A 139 7.62 -4.62 -7.77
C VAL A 139 8.48 -5.34 -8.80
N ASN A 140 8.15 -5.23 -10.08
CA ASN A 140 8.92 -5.87 -11.17
C ASN A 140 10.22 -5.13 -11.50
N THR A 141 10.28 -3.82 -11.22
CA THR A 141 11.44 -2.99 -11.58
C THR A 141 12.37 -2.75 -10.39
N VAL A 142 11.82 -2.49 -9.20
CA VAL A 142 12.60 -2.20 -7.98
C VAL A 142 11.93 -2.84 -6.76
N PRO A 143 12.03 -4.17 -6.59
CA PRO A 143 11.32 -4.92 -5.55
C PRO A 143 11.54 -4.38 -4.13
N ILE A 144 12.78 -4.01 -3.81
CA ILE A 144 13.16 -3.48 -2.48
C ILE A 144 12.43 -2.16 -2.19
N VAL A 145 12.40 -1.26 -3.17
CA VAL A 145 11.74 0.04 -3.02
C VAL A 145 10.23 -0.15 -2.93
N ALA A 146 9.66 -1.01 -3.78
CA ALA A 146 8.24 -1.35 -3.74
C ALA A 146 7.82 -1.89 -2.37
N GLY A 147 8.59 -2.81 -1.80
CA GLY A 147 8.35 -3.36 -0.47
C GLY A 147 8.36 -2.29 0.61
N ARG A 148 9.37 -1.42 0.64
CA ARG A 148 9.47 -0.33 1.63
C ARG A 148 8.35 0.70 1.50
N MET A 149 7.96 1.05 0.26
CA MET A 149 6.81 1.93 0.02
C MET A 149 5.52 1.31 0.54
N PHE A 150 5.32 0.02 0.27
CA PHE A 150 4.15 -0.68 0.76
C PHE A 150 4.11 -0.74 2.29
N GLU A 151 5.22 -1.06 2.94
CA GLU A 151 5.34 -1.07 4.41
C GLU A 151 4.95 0.27 5.03
N PHE A 152 5.32 1.38 4.39
CA PHE A 152 4.94 2.72 4.84
C PHE A 152 3.41 2.92 4.85
N PHE A 153 2.70 2.46 3.81
CA PHE A 153 1.24 2.58 3.75
C PHE A 153 0.53 1.46 4.52
N GLN A 154 1.20 0.35 4.78
CA GLN A 154 0.67 -0.80 5.52
C GLN A 154 0.29 -0.45 6.97
N ILE A 155 0.83 0.61 7.55
CA ILE A 155 0.52 1.03 8.92
C ILE A 155 -0.98 1.22 9.17
N VAL A 156 -1.77 1.52 8.12
CA VAL A 156 -3.23 1.64 8.24
C VAL A 156 -3.92 0.30 8.52
N GLU A 157 -3.25 -0.84 8.30
CA GLU A 157 -3.75 -2.18 8.61
C GLU A 157 -4.10 -2.33 10.09
N VAL A 158 -3.33 -1.67 10.96
CA VAL A 158 -3.57 -1.68 12.42
C VAL A 158 -4.98 -1.20 12.77
N VAL A 159 -5.54 -0.30 11.95
CA VAL A 159 -6.90 0.21 12.15
C VAL A 159 -7.91 -0.56 11.30
N LEU A 160 -7.54 -0.96 10.07
CA LEU A 160 -8.47 -1.60 9.13
C LEU A 160 -8.76 -3.05 9.50
N PHE A 161 -7.77 -3.81 9.95
CA PHE A 161 -7.97 -5.24 10.22
C PHE A 161 -8.91 -5.54 11.39
N PRO A 162 -8.87 -4.82 12.53
CA PRO A 162 -9.88 -4.98 13.56
C PRO A 162 -11.30 -4.73 13.09
N LEU A 163 -11.48 -3.93 12.04
CA LEU A 163 -12.82 -3.67 11.48
C LEU A 163 -13.40 -4.88 10.74
N LEU A 164 -12.57 -5.87 10.35
CA LEU A 164 -13.03 -7.15 9.76
C LEU A 164 -14.06 -7.86 10.63
N ILE A 165 -13.97 -7.71 11.94
CA ILE A 165 -14.91 -8.32 12.89
C ILE A 165 -16.35 -7.92 12.60
N TYR A 166 -16.55 -6.70 12.08
CA TYR A 166 -17.89 -6.15 11.77
C TYR A 166 -18.39 -6.58 10.39
N CYS A 167 -17.56 -7.21 9.55
CA CYS A 167 -17.98 -7.74 8.25
C CYS A 167 -18.75 -9.07 8.37
N PHE A 168 -18.67 -9.73 9.54
CA PHE A 168 -19.32 -11.02 9.76
C PHE A 168 -20.54 -10.87 10.67
N PRO A 169 -21.64 -11.62 10.41
CA PRO A 169 -22.83 -11.59 11.25
C PRO A 169 -22.55 -12.06 12.67
N GLN A 170 -21.65 -13.06 12.82
CA GLN A 170 -21.19 -13.55 14.11
C GLN A 170 -19.80 -13.02 14.42
N LYS A 171 -19.65 -12.23 15.47
CA LYS A 171 -18.36 -11.67 15.89
C LYS A 171 -17.27 -12.72 16.09
N LYS A 172 -17.65 -13.94 16.58
CA LYS A 172 -16.71 -15.05 16.76
C LYS A 172 -16.01 -15.43 15.47
N ILE A 173 -16.75 -15.51 14.35
CA ILE A 173 -16.19 -15.81 13.03
C ILE A 173 -15.22 -14.70 12.61
N GLY A 174 -15.60 -13.43 12.81
CA GLY A 174 -14.72 -12.28 12.53
C GLY A 174 -13.40 -12.33 13.31
N TYR A 175 -13.45 -12.66 14.60
CA TYR A 175 -12.23 -12.85 15.40
C TYR A 175 -11.36 -13.99 14.89
N MET A 176 -11.97 -15.14 14.56
CA MET A 176 -11.22 -16.29 14.01
C MET A 176 -10.56 -15.95 12.67
N CYS A 177 -11.28 -15.29 11.76
CA CYS A 177 -10.71 -14.84 10.48
C CYS A 177 -9.56 -13.86 10.68
N MET A 178 -9.71 -12.88 11.58
CA MET A 178 -8.65 -11.92 11.90
C MET A 178 -7.42 -12.63 12.47
N LEU A 179 -7.62 -13.58 13.42
CA LEU A 179 -6.53 -14.35 14.01
C LEU A 179 -5.82 -15.22 12.98
N ALA A 180 -6.57 -15.96 12.16
CA ALA A 180 -6.01 -16.80 11.11
C ALA A 180 -5.16 -15.98 10.14
N PHE A 181 -5.66 -14.80 9.74
CA PHE A 181 -4.93 -13.91 8.86
C PHE A 181 -3.66 -13.34 9.50
N ALA A 182 -3.73 -12.93 10.78
CA ALA A 182 -2.55 -12.44 11.51
C ALA A 182 -1.48 -13.53 11.63
N ILE A 183 -1.88 -14.77 11.91
CA ILE A 183 -0.98 -15.94 11.96
C ILE A 183 -0.36 -16.16 10.58
N THR A 184 -1.14 -16.13 9.51
CA THR A 184 -0.64 -16.32 8.13
C THR A 184 0.41 -15.27 7.79
N ILE A 185 0.15 -13.99 8.05
CA ILE A 185 1.14 -12.91 7.80
C ILE A 185 2.40 -13.12 8.66
N PHE A 186 2.23 -13.49 9.93
CA PHE A 186 3.35 -13.72 10.82
C PHE A 186 4.24 -14.86 10.29
N PHE A 187 3.66 -15.98 9.87
CA PHE A 187 4.41 -17.07 9.24
C PHE A 187 5.16 -16.62 8.01
N PHE A 188 4.51 -15.89 7.08
CA PHE A 188 5.19 -15.38 5.88
C PHE A 188 6.37 -14.46 6.21
N LYS A 189 6.21 -13.54 7.18
CA LYS A 189 7.32 -12.66 7.59
C LYS A 189 8.45 -13.43 8.27
N THR A 190 8.13 -14.41 9.11
CA THR A 190 9.15 -15.22 9.82
C THR A 190 9.92 -16.12 8.87
N PHE A 191 9.24 -16.77 7.93
CA PHE A 191 9.92 -17.57 6.90
C PHE A 191 10.85 -16.75 6.01
N LYS A 192 10.50 -15.49 5.74
CA LYS A 192 11.37 -14.58 4.98
C LYS A 192 12.64 -14.18 5.75
N LEU A 193 12.60 -14.18 7.07
CA LEU A 193 13.76 -13.85 7.93
C LEU A 193 14.71 -15.04 8.12
N LEU A 194 14.26 -16.27 7.81
CA LEU A 194 15.03 -17.50 7.97
C LEU A 194 15.71 -17.96 6.68
N GLN A 195 15.47 -17.29 5.57
CA GLN A 195 16.13 -17.47 4.27
C GLN A 195 17.15 -16.38 4.01
#